data_a61adfe260c2cc7e4153d90edbf72013
#
_entry.id   a61adfe260c2cc7e4153d90edbf72013
#
_cell.length_a   1.000
_cell.length_b   1.000
_cell.length_c   1.000
_cell.angle_alpha   90.00
_cell.angle_beta   90.00
_cell.angle_gamma   90.00
#
_symmetry.space_group_name_H-M   'P 1'
#
loop_
_entity.id
_entity.type
_entity.pdbx_description
1 polymer ?
#
loop_
_entity_poly.entity_id
_entity_poly.type
_entity_poly.pdbx_seq_one_letter_code
_entity_poly.pdbx_strand_id
1 'polypeptide(L)'
;MKLASLNVGRDGQLLVVSNDLDRAVPAYGIAQTLQTALDDWANMAPRLTELAETLANGRATGAFDLDPGDLASPLPRAYQWADGSAYVNHVELVRKARGAEMPESFWTDPLMYQGGSDGFIGPRDDIRAGDEAWGIDFESEIAIITDDVAMGTD
;
A
#
# COMPACT_ATOMS: atom_id res chain seq x y z
N MET A 1 8.49 11.30 6.48
CA MET A 1 8.21 10.21 7.42
C MET A 1 7.92 8.91 6.66
N LYS A 2 8.07 7.77 7.32
CA LYS A 2 7.66 6.46 6.81
C LYS A 2 6.62 5.87 7.77
N LEU A 3 5.62 5.21 7.24
CA LEU A 3 4.52 4.61 7.99
C LEU A 3 4.43 3.12 7.64
N ALA A 4 3.96 2.32 8.60
CA ALA A 4 3.68 0.90 8.41
C ALA A 4 2.47 0.50 9.26
N SER A 5 1.91 -0.66 8.98
CA SER A 5 0.86 -1.28 9.79
C SER A 5 1.40 -2.57 10.41
N LEU A 6 1.47 -2.62 11.75
CA LEU A 6 1.79 -3.84 12.48
C LEU A 6 0.62 -4.81 12.32
N ASN A 7 0.89 -6.09 12.14
CA ASN A 7 -0.13 -7.12 11.93
C ASN A 7 -0.92 -7.42 13.21
N VAL A 8 -1.70 -6.45 13.65
CA VAL A 8 -2.57 -6.53 14.83
C VAL A 8 -4.00 -6.16 14.44
N GLY A 9 -4.93 -7.07 14.68
CA GLY A 9 -6.31 -6.87 14.26
C GLY A 9 -6.48 -6.96 12.74
N ARG A 10 -7.59 -6.44 12.22
CA ARG A 10 -7.90 -6.53 10.77
C ARG A 10 -7.35 -5.39 9.94
N ASP A 11 -7.13 -4.24 10.56
CA ASP A 11 -6.72 -3.01 9.87
C ASP A 11 -5.28 -2.61 10.18
N GLY A 12 -4.59 -3.45 10.95
CA GLY A 12 -3.23 -3.18 11.40
C GLY A 12 -3.16 -2.06 12.43
N GLN A 13 -2.07 -2.00 13.18
CA GLN A 13 -1.79 -0.90 14.08
C GLN A 13 -0.79 0.06 13.44
N LEU A 14 -1.10 1.35 13.41
CA LEU A 14 -0.24 2.35 12.79
C LEU A 14 1.07 2.51 13.53
N LEU A 15 2.15 2.42 12.76
CA LEU A 15 3.52 2.67 13.19
C LEU A 15 4.11 3.85 12.41
N VAL A 16 4.93 4.63 13.09
CA VAL A 16 5.93 5.50 12.47
C VAL A 16 7.25 4.73 12.43
N VAL A 17 7.91 4.72 11.28
CA VAL A 17 9.11 3.92 11.02
C VAL A 17 10.31 4.82 10.76
N SER A 18 11.47 4.42 11.23
CA SER A 18 12.74 5.12 11.01
C SER A 18 13.14 5.11 9.53
N ASN A 19 14.01 6.04 9.12
CA ASN A 19 14.43 6.16 7.72
C ASN A 19 15.22 4.95 7.21
N ASP A 20 15.95 4.28 8.09
CA ASP A 20 16.73 3.07 7.85
C ASP A 20 15.93 1.77 7.97
N LEU A 21 14.63 1.87 8.35
CA LEU A 21 13.68 0.76 8.47
C LEU A 21 14.02 -0.26 9.55
N ASP A 22 14.82 0.10 10.53
CA ASP A 22 15.25 -0.79 11.62
C ASP A 22 14.46 -0.57 12.93
N ARG A 23 13.82 0.57 13.07
CA ARG A 23 13.05 0.92 14.27
C ARG A 23 11.67 1.44 13.95
N ALA A 24 10.74 1.19 14.87
CA ALA A 24 9.39 1.72 14.78
C ALA A 24 8.87 2.18 16.14
N VAL A 25 7.85 3.02 16.11
CA VAL A 25 7.09 3.43 17.29
C VAL A 25 5.60 3.45 16.95
N PRO A 26 4.72 2.89 17.84
CA PRO A 26 3.29 2.97 17.64
C PRO A 26 2.78 4.41 17.69
N ALA A 27 1.87 4.78 16.81
CA ALA A 27 1.26 6.10 16.73
C ALA A 27 0.14 6.29 17.77
N TYR A 28 0.31 5.76 18.99
CA TYR A 28 -0.68 5.88 20.06
C TYR A 28 -1.03 7.34 20.35
N GLY A 29 -2.31 7.62 20.53
CA GLY A 29 -2.81 8.96 20.79
C GLY A 29 -2.84 9.89 19.57
N ILE A 30 -2.36 9.41 18.39
CA ILE A 30 -2.50 10.10 17.10
C ILE A 30 -3.59 9.41 16.29
N ALA A 31 -3.31 8.20 15.80
CA ALA A 31 -4.28 7.36 15.10
C ALA A 31 -3.99 5.88 15.38
N GLN A 32 -5.03 5.05 15.45
CA GLN A 32 -4.85 3.62 15.71
C GLN A 32 -4.45 2.84 14.46
N THR A 33 -4.98 3.21 13.30
CA THR A 33 -4.72 2.58 12.00
C THR A 33 -4.33 3.62 10.97
N LEU A 34 -3.72 3.19 9.87
CA LEU A 34 -3.43 4.09 8.76
C LEU A 34 -4.72 4.68 8.17
N GLN A 35 -5.78 3.87 8.06
CA GLN A 35 -7.08 4.36 7.59
C GLN A 35 -7.60 5.51 8.47
N THR A 36 -7.56 5.35 9.79
CA THR A 36 -7.99 6.42 10.72
C THR A 36 -7.15 7.70 10.55
N ALA A 37 -5.87 7.56 10.23
CA ALA A 37 -5.03 8.72 9.95
C ALA A 37 -5.38 9.40 8.62
N LEU A 38 -5.69 8.62 7.58
CA LEU A 38 -6.09 9.12 6.27
C LEU A 38 -7.44 9.84 6.31
N ASP A 39 -8.39 9.35 7.11
CA ASP A 39 -9.72 9.97 7.27
C ASP A 39 -9.66 11.40 7.83
N ASP A 40 -8.54 11.77 8.47
CA ASP A 40 -8.28 13.14 8.99
C ASP A 40 -6.82 13.55 8.76
N TRP A 41 -6.33 13.31 7.54
CA TRP A 41 -4.91 13.45 7.20
C TRP A 41 -4.33 14.83 7.50
N ALA A 42 -5.09 15.89 7.24
CA ALA A 42 -4.65 17.26 7.48
C ALA A 42 -4.24 17.52 8.94
N ASN A 43 -4.94 16.90 9.90
CA ASN A 43 -4.66 17.01 11.32
C ASN A 43 -3.67 15.95 11.83
N MET A 44 -3.66 14.76 11.21
CA MET A 44 -2.81 13.64 11.65
C MET A 44 -1.38 13.73 11.12
N ALA A 45 -1.19 14.16 9.87
CA ALA A 45 0.13 14.20 9.23
C ALA A 45 1.16 15.06 9.98
N PRO A 46 0.86 16.27 10.49
CA PRO A 46 1.81 17.04 11.28
C PRO A 46 2.26 16.33 12.54
N ARG A 47 1.32 15.68 13.25
CA ARG A 47 1.61 14.94 14.49
C ARG A 47 2.43 13.68 14.24
N LEU A 48 2.17 12.98 13.16
CA LEU A 48 2.95 11.82 12.73
C LEU A 48 4.37 12.25 12.32
N THR A 49 4.51 13.43 11.70
CA THR A 49 5.83 13.99 11.36
C THR A 49 6.64 14.33 12.60
N GLU A 50 6.04 14.95 13.61
CA GLU A 50 6.68 15.22 14.91
C GLU A 50 7.12 13.93 15.61
N LEU A 51 6.28 12.88 15.57
CA LEU A 51 6.65 11.57 16.11
C LEU A 51 7.82 10.95 15.34
N ALA A 52 7.87 11.11 14.01
CA ALA A 52 8.98 10.64 13.20
C ALA A 52 10.29 11.35 13.54
N GLU A 53 10.26 12.66 13.79
CA GLU A 53 11.42 13.43 14.25
C GLU A 53 11.87 12.97 15.65
N THR A 54 10.92 12.69 16.53
CA THR A 54 11.20 12.17 17.87
C THR A 54 11.85 10.80 17.81
N LEU A 55 11.39 9.93 16.91
CA LEU A 55 11.99 8.61 16.65
C LEU A 55 13.41 8.76 16.09
N ALA A 56 13.59 9.60 15.08
CA ALA A 56 14.90 9.85 14.47
C ALA A 56 15.94 10.36 15.46
N ASN A 57 15.51 11.13 16.47
CA ASN A 57 16.36 11.63 17.53
C ASN A 57 16.55 10.65 18.71
N GLY A 58 16.05 9.42 18.62
CA GLY A 58 16.15 8.40 19.66
C GLY A 58 15.37 8.70 20.92
N ARG A 59 14.40 9.62 20.88
CA ARG A 59 13.62 10.09 22.05
C ARG A 59 12.20 9.53 22.09
N ALA A 60 11.78 8.75 21.10
CA ALA A 60 10.45 8.19 21.06
C ALA A 60 10.28 7.11 22.13
N THR A 61 9.37 7.37 23.08
CA THR A 61 9.02 6.38 24.09
C THR A 61 8.26 5.22 23.47
N GLY A 62 8.66 3.99 23.80
CA GLY A 62 8.02 2.80 23.26
C GLY A 62 8.51 2.40 21.86
N ALA A 63 9.60 3.02 21.38
CA ALA A 63 10.25 2.58 20.14
C ALA A 63 10.87 1.19 20.32
N PHE A 64 10.77 0.37 19.27
CA PHE A 64 11.25 -1.01 19.25
C PHE A 64 11.95 -1.32 17.92
N ASP A 65 12.70 -2.41 17.89
CA ASP A 65 13.35 -2.90 16.67
C ASP A 65 12.30 -3.50 15.74
N LEU A 66 12.26 -3.03 14.48
CA LEU A 66 11.26 -3.42 13.51
C LEU A 66 11.62 -4.75 12.85
N ASP A 67 10.74 -5.75 12.97
CA ASP A 67 10.78 -6.94 12.12
C ASP A 67 9.76 -6.80 10.98
N PRO A 68 10.18 -6.79 9.70
CA PRO A 68 9.25 -6.77 8.58
C PRO A 68 8.28 -7.97 8.53
N GLY A 69 8.62 -9.08 9.21
CA GLY A 69 7.73 -10.24 9.35
C GLY A 69 6.50 -9.98 10.20
N ASP A 70 6.55 -8.96 11.07
CA ASP A 70 5.44 -8.57 11.92
C ASP A 70 4.48 -7.57 11.24
N LEU A 71 4.76 -7.17 10.00
CA LEU A 71 3.97 -6.16 9.30
C LEU A 71 2.84 -6.79 8.48
N ALA A 72 1.70 -6.13 8.50
CA ALA A 72 0.66 -6.26 7.49
C ALA A 72 0.96 -5.34 6.29
N SER A 73 0.13 -5.42 5.23
CA SER A 73 0.14 -4.37 4.20
C SER A 73 -0.21 -3.00 4.83
N PRO A 74 0.19 -1.88 4.22
CA PRO A 74 -0.09 -0.56 4.78
C PRO A 74 -1.58 -0.30 5.06
N LEU A 75 -2.44 -0.74 4.15
CA LEU A 75 -3.90 -0.76 4.29
C LEU A 75 -4.41 -2.19 4.09
N PRO A 76 -4.44 -3.04 5.13
CA PRO A 76 -4.82 -4.44 4.98
C PRO A 76 -6.20 -4.64 4.35
N ARG A 77 -7.12 -3.69 4.57
CA ARG A 77 -8.46 -3.65 4.00
C ARG A 77 -8.73 -2.24 3.44
N ALA A 78 -8.14 -1.91 2.29
CA ALA A 78 -8.50 -0.69 1.60
C ALA A 78 -9.98 -0.71 1.20
N TYR A 79 -10.68 0.41 1.32
CA TYR A 79 -12.08 0.52 0.90
C TYR A 79 -12.24 0.29 -0.60
N GLN A 80 -11.27 0.74 -1.35
CA GLN A 80 -11.21 0.57 -2.80
C GLN A 80 -9.75 0.59 -3.24
N TRP A 81 -9.44 -0.20 -4.24
CA TRP A 81 -8.20 -0.11 -4.96
C TRP A 81 -8.43 -0.40 -6.43
N ALA A 82 -7.61 0.18 -7.27
CA ALA A 82 -7.65 -0.01 -8.70
C ALA A 82 -6.22 -0.13 -9.22
N ASP A 83 -6.06 -0.92 -10.26
CA ASP A 83 -4.81 -1.08 -10.99
C ASP A 83 -4.94 -0.37 -12.32
N GLY A 84 -4.01 0.54 -12.61
CA GLY A 84 -3.96 1.30 -13.85
C GLY A 84 -2.90 0.75 -14.76
N SER A 85 -3.28 -0.03 -15.77
CA SER A 85 -2.34 -0.62 -16.75
C SER A 85 -1.77 0.44 -17.69
N ALA A 86 -0.87 1.29 -17.17
CA ALA A 86 -0.26 2.40 -17.90
C ALA A 86 1.03 2.02 -18.65
N TYR A 87 1.62 0.88 -18.38
CA TYR A 87 2.80 0.38 -19.08
C TYR A 87 2.41 -0.23 -20.42
N VAL A 88 2.43 0.61 -21.47
CA VAL A 88 2.04 0.22 -22.83
C VAL A 88 2.79 -1.02 -23.32
N ASN A 89 4.10 -1.09 -23.08
CA ASN A 89 4.92 -2.24 -23.48
C ASN A 89 4.48 -3.56 -22.83
N HIS A 90 4.12 -3.52 -21.53
CA HIS A 90 3.60 -4.69 -20.83
C HIS A 90 2.30 -5.19 -21.46
N VAL A 91 1.35 -4.29 -21.68
CA VAL A 91 0.05 -4.64 -22.27
C VAL A 91 0.20 -5.15 -23.70
N GLU A 92 1.11 -4.57 -24.51
CA GLU A 92 1.42 -5.04 -25.86
C GLU A 92 1.95 -6.49 -25.83
N LEU A 93 2.89 -6.81 -24.93
CA LEU A 93 3.43 -8.15 -24.77
C LEU A 93 2.36 -9.16 -24.34
N VAL A 94 1.53 -8.81 -23.37
CA VAL A 94 0.43 -9.67 -22.90
C VAL A 94 -0.58 -9.93 -24.03
N ARG A 95 -0.98 -8.89 -24.77
CA ARG A 95 -1.90 -9.05 -25.91
C ARG A 95 -1.30 -9.92 -27.01
N LYS A 96 -0.05 -9.69 -27.36
CA LYS A 96 0.66 -10.51 -28.33
C LYS A 96 0.73 -11.99 -27.92
N ALA A 97 1.00 -12.26 -26.64
CA ALA A 97 1.02 -13.62 -26.10
C ALA A 97 -0.36 -14.29 -26.18
N ARG A 98 -1.44 -13.50 -26.10
CA ARG A 98 -2.84 -13.96 -26.23
C ARG A 98 -3.36 -13.97 -27.67
N GLY A 99 -2.54 -13.58 -28.67
CA GLY A 99 -2.96 -13.46 -30.07
C GLY A 99 -3.95 -12.32 -30.33
N ALA A 100 -3.96 -11.29 -29.48
CA ALA A 100 -4.84 -10.13 -29.57
C ALA A 100 -4.07 -8.89 -30.02
N GLU A 101 -4.75 -8.00 -30.75
CA GLU A 101 -4.19 -6.70 -31.16
C GLU A 101 -4.44 -5.62 -30.10
N MET A 102 -3.62 -4.57 -30.14
CA MET A 102 -3.81 -3.38 -29.30
C MET A 102 -5.00 -2.56 -29.82
N PRO A 103 -6.00 -2.21 -28.99
CA PRO A 103 -7.04 -1.28 -29.41
C PRO A 103 -6.47 0.13 -29.52
N GLU A 104 -6.97 0.92 -30.48
CA GLU A 104 -6.55 2.32 -30.64
C GLU A 104 -6.79 3.16 -29.39
N SER A 105 -7.90 2.88 -28.68
CA SER A 105 -8.25 3.57 -27.44
C SER A 105 -7.23 3.39 -26.30
N PHE A 106 -6.38 2.38 -26.38
CA PHE A 106 -5.37 2.15 -25.34
C PHE A 106 -4.34 3.28 -25.20
N TRP A 107 -4.15 4.05 -26.28
CA TRP A 107 -3.22 5.17 -26.31
C TRP A 107 -3.79 6.46 -25.67
N THR A 108 -5.10 6.53 -25.52
CA THR A 108 -5.82 7.72 -25.04
C THR A 108 -6.59 7.46 -23.76
N ASP A 109 -7.05 6.21 -23.55
CA ASP A 109 -7.91 5.86 -22.44
C ASP A 109 -7.15 4.91 -21.51
N PRO A 110 -6.99 5.23 -20.22
CA PRO A 110 -6.34 4.34 -19.27
C PRO A 110 -7.15 3.06 -19.09
N LEU A 111 -6.47 1.92 -19.16
CA LEU A 111 -7.09 0.66 -18.80
C LEU A 111 -7.01 0.50 -17.28
N MET A 112 -8.18 0.40 -16.64
CA MET A 112 -8.29 0.29 -15.20
C MET A 112 -8.92 -1.05 -14.80
N TYR A 113 -8.28 -1.75 -13.88
CA TYR A 113 -8.83 -2.93 -13.22
C TYR A 113 -9.32 -2.54 -11.83
N GLN A 114 -10.59 -2.80 -11.55
CA GLN A 114 -11.15 -2.66 -10.21
C GLN A 114 -10.74 -3.86 -9.38
N GLY A 115 -10.05 -3.62 -8.29
CA GLY A 115 -9.60 -4.67 -7.39
C GLY A 115 -10.73 -5.36 -6.62
N GLY A 116 -10.43 -6.54 -6.11
CA GLY A 116 -11.32 -7.31 -5.26
C GLY A 116 -11.58 -6.65 -3.90
N SER A 117 -12.57 -7.17 -3.17
CA SER A 117 -12.95 -6.68 -1.84
C SER A 117 -12.31 -7.48 -0.69
N ASP A 118 -11.40 -8.38 -0.99
CA ASP A 118 -10.56 -9.08 -0.03
C ASP A 118 -9.41 -8.22 0.49
N GLY A 119 -8.70 -8.72 1.48
CA GLY A 119 -7.57 -7.99 2.08
C GLY A 119 -6.26 -8.21 1.32
N PHE A 120 -5.31 -7.35 1.60
CA PHE A 120 -3.92 -7.51 1.17
C PHE A 120 -3.13 -8.35 2.17
N ILE A 121 -2.17 -9.12 1.69
CA ILE A 121 -1.22 -9.86 2.52
C ILE A 121 -0.05 -8.96 2.94
N GLY A 122 0.64 -9.33 4.01
CA GLY A 122 1.81 -8.62 4.50
C GLY A 122 3.05 -8.81 3.62
N PRO A 123 4.10 -8.00 3.83
CA PRO A 123 5.27 -7.98 2.96
C PRO A 123 6.11 -9.27 3.01
N ARG A 124 5.90 -10.11 4.01
CA ARG A 124 6.60 -11.39 4.19
C ARG A 124 5.66 -12.59 4.28
N ASP A 125 4.37 -12.37 4.02
CA ASP A 125 3.39 -13.45 3.99
C ASP A 125 3.57 -14.33 2.74
N ASP A 126 3.33 -15.62 2.89
CA ASP A 126 3.35 -16.56 1.78
C ASP A 126 2.18 -16.31 0.81
N ILE A 127 2.48 -16.27 -0.49
CA ILE A 127 1.45 -16.28 -1.53
C ILE A 127 0.97 -17.72 -1.69
N ARG A 128 -0.29 -17.95 -1.36
CA ARG A 128 -0.90 -19.27 -1.40
C ARG A 128 -1.60 -19.50 -2.74
N ALA A 129 -1.05 -20.33 -3.60
CA ALA A 129 -1.67 -20.81 -4.83
C ALA A 129 -2.31 -22.18 -4.59
N GLY A 130 -3.50 -22.41 -5.13
CA GLY A 130 -4.19 -23.69 -5.03
C GLY A 130 -3.58 -24.76 -5.94
N ASP A 131 -3.06 -24.38 -7.10
CA ASP A 131 -2.39 -25.24 -8.07
C ASP A 131 -1.43 -24.41 -8.92
N GLU A 132 -0.18 -24.84 -9.01
CA GLU A 132 0.85 -24.19 -9.85
C GLU A 132 0.52 -24.25 -11.35
N ALA A 133 -0.29 -25.23 -11.77
CA ALA A 133 -0.73 -25.35 -13.15
C ALA A 133 -1.61 -24.19 -13.63
N TRP A 134 -2.17 -23.40 -12.72
CA TRP A 134 -2.91 -22.18 -13.07
C TRP A 134 -2.01 -21.05 -13.57
N GLY A 135 -0.70 -21.19 -13.39
CA GLY A 135 0.29 -20.18 -13.68
C GLY A 135 0.47 -19.22 -12.52
N ILE A 136 1.72 -18.99 -12.14
CA ILE A 136 2.11 -18.02 -11.12
C ILE A 136 2.94 -16.97 -11.82
N ASP A 137 2.50 -15.73 -11.76
CA ASP A 137 3.22 -14.58 -12.30
C ASP A 137 3.56 -13.61 -11.17
N PHE A 138 4.67 -12.91 -11.30
CA PHE A 138 5.12 -11.91 -10.35
C PHE A 138 5.22 -10.56 -11.05
N GLU A 139 4.47 -9.61 -10.54
CA GLU A 139 4.47 -8.22 -11.02
C GLU A 139 4.87 -7.27 -9.89
N SER A 140 5.49 -6.17 -10.24
CA SER A 140 5.88 -5.12 -9.31
C SER A 140 5.23 -3.82 -9.70
N GLU A 141 4.48 -3.23 -8.75
CA GLU A 141 3.72 -2.01 -8.97
C GLU A 141 4.14 -0.91 -7.99
N ILE A 142 3.95 0.34 -8.41
CA ILE A 142 4.02 1.49 -7.53
C ILE A 142 2.59 1.85 -7.15
N ALA A 143 2.25 1.66 -5.88
CA ALA A 143 0.95 2.04 -5.36
C ALA A 143 1.01 3.45 -4.77
N ILE A 144 -0.02 4.24 -5.03
CA ILE A 144 -0.25 5.55 -4.41
C ILE A 144 -1.53 5.49 -3.59
N ILE A 145 -1.59 6.30 -2.54
CA ILE A 145 -2.83 6.54 -1.79
C ILE A 145 -3.27 7.95 -2.14
N THR A 146 -4.47 8.09 -2.70
CA THR A 146 -5.04 9.38 -3.06
C THR A 146 -5.79 10.01 -1.88
N ASP A 147 -5.90 11.31 -1.88
CA ASP A 147 -6.92 12.05 -1.14
C ASP A 147 -8.27 11.96 -1.90
N ASP A 148 -9.29 12.67 -1.43
CA ASP A 148 -10.59 12.73 -2.10
C ASP A 148 -10.45 13.17 -3.56
N VAL A 149 -10.94 12.34 -4.46
CA VAL A 149 -10.93 12.61 -5.91
C VAL A 149 -12.35 12.94 -6.35
N ALA A 150 -12.58 14.19 -6.73
CA ALA A 150 -13.89 14.63 -7.20
C ALA A 150 -14.25 13.98 -8.54
N MET A 151 -15.55 13.75 -8.76
CA MET A 151 -16.02 13.26 -10.05
C MET A 151 -15.68 14.27 -11.16
N GLY A 152 -15.08 13.79 -12.25
CA GLY A 152 -14.65 14.61 -13.38
C GLY A 152 -13.30 15.31 -13.17
N THR A 153 -12.49 14.84 -12.24
CA THR A 153 -11.08 15.24 -12.14
C THR A 153 -10.32 14.68 -13.35
N ASP A 154 -9.55 15.53 -14.01
CA ASP A 154 -8.70 15.20 -15.16
C ASP A 154 -7.36 14.58 -14.70
#